data_3652d191c1abfd7f66e014cb3c7b437b
#
_entry.id   3652d191c1abfd7f66e014cb3c7b437b
#
_cell.length_a   1.000
_cell.length_b   1.000
_cell.length_c   1.000
_cell.angle_alpha   90.00
_cell.angle_beta   90.00
_cell.angle_gamma   90.00
#
_symmetry.space_group_name_H-M   'P 1'
#
loop_
_entity.id
_entity.type
_entity.pdbx_description
1 polymer ?
#
loop_
_entity_poly.entity_id
_entity_poly.type
_entity_poly.pdbx_seq_one_letter_code
_entity_poly.pdbx_strand_id
1 'polypeptide(L)' 'ESGEVKRGVLLCGTGLGMSYAANRHHGVRAAVAWAPEIAALARQHNDANVLVLPARFVSEEDGVKILKTWLETPFE' A
#
# COMPACT_ATOMS: atom_id res chain seq x y z
N GLU A 1 -10.47 -3.07 -9.13
CA GLU A 1 -11.72 -2.33 -9.30
C GLU A 1 -12.93 -3.21 -9.60
N SER A 2 -12.71 -4.47 -9.81
CA SER A 2 -13.81 -5.38 -10.12
C SER A 2 -14.76 -5.62 -8.94
N GLY A 3 -14.37 -5.25 -7.74
CA GLY A 3 -15.11 -5.54 -6.53
C GLY A 3 -14.75 -6.87 -5.92
N GLU A 4 -14.04 -7.72 -6.65
CA GLU A 4 -13.60 -9.01 -6.16
C GLU A 4 -12.30 -8.91 -5.36
N VAL A 5 -11.45 -7.93 -5.70
CA VAL A 5 -10.19 -7.68 -5.02
C VAL A 5 -10.38 -6.48 -4.12
N LYS A 6 -10.38 -6.71 -2.82
CA LYS A 6 -10.59 -5.65 -1.85
C LYS A 6 -9.30 -4.93 -1.47
N ARG A 7 -8.17 -5.58 -1.64
CA ARG A 7 -6.85 -5.02 -1.34
C ARG A 7 -5.86 -5.52 -2.38
N GLY A 8 -4.92 -4.67 -2.74
CA GLY A 8 -3.89 -5.00 -3.70
C GLY A 8 -2.52 -4.56 -3.21
N VAL A 9 -1.47 -5.18 -3.77
CA VAL A 9 -0.08 -4.83 -3.44
C VAL A 9 0.67 -4.65 -4.74
N LEU A 10 1.37 -3.53 -4.86
CA LEU A 10 2.20 -3.22 -6.02
C LEU A 10 3.64 -3.00 -5.59
N LEU A 11 4.58 -3.42 -6.42
CA LEU A 11 6.00 -3.22 -6.18
C LEU A 11 6.56 -2.28 -7.24
N CYS A 12 7.41 -1.36 -6.82
CA CYS A 12 8.00 -0.37 -7.72
C CYS A 12 9.28 0.17 -7.07
N GLY A 13 10.20 0.68 -7.87
CA GLY A 13 11.46 1.20 -7.36
C GLY A 13 11.27 2.27 -6.29
N THR A 14 10.56 3.35 -6.61
CA THR A 14 10.26 4.43 -5.66
C THR A 14 8.86 4.36 -5.11
N GLY A 15 7.96 3.67 -5.79
CA GLY A 15 6.54 3.58 -5.43
C GLY A 15 5.70 4.73 -5.97
N LEU A 16 6.31 5.84 -6.32
CA LEU A 16 5.53 7.04 -6.67
C LEU A 16 4.79 6.91 -7.99
N GLY A 17 5.48 6.43 -9.04
CA GLY A 17 4.85 6.26 -10.34
C GLY A 17 3.69 5.28 -10.31
N MET A 18 3.86 4.16 -9.64
CA MET A 18 2.82 3.14 -9.50
C MET A 18 1.63 3.66 -8.70
N SER A 19 1.88 4.44 -7.64
CA SER A 19 0.79 4.98 -6.84
C SER A 19 -0.04 5.98 -7.64
N TYR A 20 0.61 6.80 -8.46
CA TYR A 20 -0.10 7.75 -9.32
C TYR A 20 -0.95 7.03 -10.35
N ALA A 21 -0.37 6.00 -10.99
CA ALA A 21 -1.10 5.21 -11.97
C ALA A 21 -2.30 4.50 -11.35
N ALA A 22 -2.10 3.89 -10.18
CA ALA A 22 -3.16 3.18 -9.48
C ALA A 22 -4.29 4.11 -9.06
N ASN A 23 -3.95 5.30 -8.55
CA ASN A 23 -4.94 6.25 -8.05
C ASN A 23 -5.77 6.91 -9.17
N ARG A 24 -5.45 6.67 -10.43
CA ARG A 24 -6.30 7.12 -11.54
C ARG A 24 -7.56 6.30 -11.65
N HIS A 25 -7.59 5.11 -11.08
CA HIS A 25 -8.75 4.23 -11.16
C HIS A 25 -9.75 4.58 -10.08
N HIS A 26 -11.03 4.64 -10.47
CA HIS A 26 -12.10 4.93 -9.53
C HIS A 26 -12.14 3.87 -8.43
N GLY A 27 -12.25 4.31 -7.21
CA GLY A 27 -12.32 3.39 -6.08
C GLY A 27 -10.97 2.88 -5.58
N VAL A 28 -9.87 3.27 -6.21
CA VAL A 28 -8.54 2.87 -5.77
C VAL A 28 -7.91 3.97 -4.93
N ARG A 29 -7.48 3.60 -3.72
CA ARG A 29 -6.76 4.47 -2.80
C ARG A 29 -5.41 3.82 -2.50
N ALA A 30 -4.43 4.09 -3.36
CA ALA A 30 -3.10 3.53 -3.24
C ALA A 30 -2.21 4.41 -2.39
N ALA A 31 -1.45 3.80 -1.49
CA ALA A 31 -0.52 4.51 -0.63
C ALA A 31 0.86 3.87 -0.70
N VAL A 32 1.89 4.70 -0.83
CA VAL A 32 3.27 4.25 -0.75
C VAL A 32 3.64 4.15 0.73
N ALA A 33 4.16 3.01 1.14
CA ALA A 33 4.60 2.82 2.52
C ALA A 33 6.01 2.25 2.56
N TRP A 34 6.86 2.88 3.34
CA TRP A 34 8.27 2.49 3.50
C TRP A 34 8.59 2.04 4.92
N ALA A 35 7.60 2.04 5.78
CA ALA A 35 7.72 1.57 7.16
C ALA A 35 6.37 1.06 7.64
N PRO A 36 6.35 0.12 8.61
CA PRO A 36 5.07 -0.42 9.10
C PRO A 36 4.13 0.65 9.65
N GLU A 37 4.66 1.67 10.30
CA GLU A 37 3.85 2.76 10.86
C GLU A 37 3.10 3.51 9.76
N ILE A 38 3.74 3.71 8.61
CA ILE A 38 3.11 4.41 7.49
C ILE A 38 1.98 3.55 6.91
N ALA A 39 2.22 2.24 6.81
CA ALA A 39 1.20 1.31 6.32
C ALA A 39 -0.02 1.30 7.24
N ALA A 40 0.20 1.30 8.56
CA ALA A 40 -0.87 1.33 9.53
C ALA A 40 -1.69 2.62 9.40
N LEU A 41 -1.03 3.78 9.29
CA LEU A 41 -1.72 5.06 9.16
C LEU A 41 -2.53 5.14 7.87
N ALA A 42 -1.99 4.60 6.77
CA ALA A 42 -2.70 4.58 5.50
C ALA A 42 -4.01 3.79 5.62
N ARG A 43 -4.00 2.69 6.37
CA ARG A 43 -5.22 1.92 6.62
C ARG A 43 -6.16 2.64 7.57
N GLN A 44 -5.65 3.11 8.70
CA GLN A 44 -6.48 3.67 9.76
C GLN A 44 -7.18 4.96 9.37
N HIS A 45 -6.47 5.83 8.70
CA HIS A 45 -6.99 7.18 8.42
C HIS A 45 -7.49 7.38 7.00
N ASN A 46 -6.96 6.63 6.05
CA ASN A 46 -7.28 6.85 4.64
C ASN A 46 -7.95 5.66 3.98
N ASP A 47 -8.11 4.56 4.69
CA ASP A 47 -8.69 3.33 4.14
C ASP A 47 -8.03 2.96 2.82
N ALA A 48 -6.71 3.05 2.76
CA ALA A 48 -5.97 2.68 1.56
C ALA A 48 -6.21 1.22 1.24
N ASN A 49 -6.61 0.93 0.02
CA ASN A 49 -6.90 -0.44 -0.41
C ASN A 49 -5.83 -1.03 -1.32
N VAL A 50 -4.83 -0.24 -1.70
CA VAL A 50 -3.67 -0.71 -2.45
C VAL A 50 -2.41 -0.24 -1.75
N LEU A 51 -1.55 -1.18 -1.41
CA LEU A 51 -0.24 -0.89 -0.82
C LEU A 51 0.79 -0.87 -1.94
N VAL A 52 1.59 0.20 -2.00
CA VAL A 52 2.70 0.29 -2.95
C VAL A 52 4.00 0.25 -2.15
N LEU A 53 4.84 -0.75 -2.42
CA LEU A 53 6.12 -0.90 -1.74
C LEU A 53 7.23 -0.33 -2.61
N PRO A 54 8.00 0.65 -2.09
CA PRO A 54 9.13 1.22 -2.84
C PRO A 54 10.35 0.30 -2.72
N ALA A 55 10.40 -0.73 -3.55
CA ALA A 55 11.34 -1.84 -3.42
C ALA A 55 12.81 -1.41 -3.43
N ARG A 56 13.13 -0.26 -4.00
CA ARG A 56 14.51 0.25 -4.03
C ARG A 56 14.96 0.75 -2.67
N PHE A 57 14.03 1.13 -1.81
CA PHE A 57 14.32 1.78 -0.53
C PHE A 57 13.94 0.93 0.68
N VAL A 58 13.45 -0.29 0.45
CA VAL A 58 12.98 -1.15 1.53
C VAL A 58 13.60 -2.54 1.34
N SER A 59 14.20 -3.09 2.39
CA SER A 59 14.74 -4.45 2.34
C SER A 59 13.59 -5.45 2.23
N GLU A 60 13.90 -6.66 1.78
CA GLU A 60 12.91 -7.72 1.69
C GLU A 60 12.27 -8.00 3.04
N GLU A 61 13.09 -8.06 4.09
CA GLU A 61 12.62 -8.29 5.45
C GLU A 61 11.65 -7.18 5.90
N ASP A 62 12.03 -5.94 5.67
CA ASP A 62 11.17 -4.81 6.04
C ASP A 62 9.90 -4.77 5.20
N GLY A 63 9.99 -5.14 3.92
CA GLY A 63 8.83 -5.22 3.06
C GLY A 63 7.78 -6.20 3.58
N VAL A 64 8.23 -7.34 4.10
CA VAL A 64 7.33 -8.33 4.68
C VAL A 64 6.64 -7.76 5.93
N LYS A 65 7.39 -7.05 6.77
CA LYS A 65 6.81 -6.42 7.96
C LYS A 65 5.77 -5.37 7.61
N ILE A 66 6.06 -4.55 6.59
CA ILE A 66 5.13 -3.54 6.10
C ILE A 66 3.85 -4.20 5.60
N LEU A 67 3.99 -5.22 4.78
CA LEU A 67 2.84 -5.94 4.22
C LEU A 67 1.99 -6.55 5.31
N LYS A 68 2.61 -7.21 6.28
CA LYS A 68 1.90 -7.84 7.38
C LYS A 68 1.10 -6.81 8.18
N THR A 69 1.73 -5.69 8.53
CA THR A 69 1.06 -4.62 9.27
C THR A 69 -0.13 -4.08 8.48
N TRP A 70 0.06 -3.85 7.17
CA TRP A 70 -1.00 -3.32 6.33
C TRP A 70 -2.19 -4.26 6.24
N LEU A 71 -1.94 -5.57 6.12
CA LEU A 71 -3.02 -6.56 6.02
C LEU A 71 -3.79 -6.69 7.33
N GLU A 72 -3.13 -6.48 8.46
CA GLU A 72 -3.72 -6.66 9.79
C GLU A 72 -4.40 -5.41 10.34
N THR A 73 -4.22 -4.26 9.70
CA THR A 73 -4.73 -2.99 10.22
C THR A 73 -6.08 -2.65 9.58
N PRO A 74 -7.14 -2.50 10.38
CA PRO A 74 -8.44 -2.11 9.85
C PRO A 74 -8.54 -0.60 9.64
N PHE A 75 -9.55 -0.20 8.89
CA PHE A 75 -9.91 1.21 8.75
C PHE A 75 -10.64 1.64 10.02
N GLU A 76 -10.23 2.76 10.56
CA GLU A 76 -10.87 3.41 11.70
C GLU A 76 -11.43 4.77 11.26
#